data_483668fed60df380cebd5c2d459a21a9
#
_entry.id   483668fed60df380cebd5c2d459a21a9
#
_cell.length_a   1.000
_cell.length_b   1.000
_cell.length_c   1.000
_cell.angle_alpha   90.00
_cell.angle_beta   90.00
_cell.angle_gamma   90.00
#
_symmetry.space_group_name_H-M   'P 1'
#
loop_
_entity.id
_entity.type
_entity.pdbx_description
1 polymer ?
#
loop_
_entity_poly.entity_id
_entity_poly.type
_entity_poly.pdbx_seq_one_letter_code
_entity_poly.pdbx_strand_id
1 'polypeptide(L)'
;MNQVKLINGVELPQIGLGTWQITDRSQMVEVVSNAYDVGYRLFDTAAAYSNEIALSKAITEKGIAREAYILSDKVWNTSRGYRAVQEACHKSLKKFKTDYFDLYLIHWPASMKLYPNLEEINEDTWRGMEQLYKDGLAKAIGVCNFKIHHLESLKKTAEIMPMVDQVELHPGLNQNELLEYCKVNDIVVEASSPLGNCLLYTSPSPRDMRRYR
;
A
#
# COMPACT_ATOMS: atom_id res chain seq x y z
N MET A 1 7.44 -10.05 15.40
CA MET A 1 7.91 -9.02 14.44
C MET A 1 7.57 -7.67 15.03
N ASN A 2 8.44 -6.66 14.88
CA ASN A 2 8.15 -5.32 15.38
C ASN A 2 6.94 -4.74 14.63
N GLN A 3 6.17 -3.90 15.32
CA GLN A 3 4.98 -3.25 14.76
C GLN A 3 5.16 -1.74 14.77
N VAL A 4 4.50 -1.06 13.85
CA VAL A 4 4.36 0.39 13.78
C VAL A 4 2.91 0.72 14.06
N LYS A 5 2.66 1.60 15.01
CA LYS A 5 1.31 2.01 15.40
C LYS A 5 0.91 3.26 14.62
N LEU A 6 -0.21 3.21 13.93
CA LEU A 6 -0.83 4.35 13.25
C LEU A 6 -1.53 5.27 14.25
N ILE A 7 -1.82 6.50 13.85
CA ILE A 7 -2.49 7.52 14.69
C ILE A 7 -3.85 7.05 15.24
N ASN A 8 -4.56 6.18 14.50
CA ASN A 8 -5.85 5.62 14.92
C ASN A 8 -5.72 4.36 15.80
N GLY A 9 -4.49 3.94 16.11
CA GLY A 9 -4.21 2.79 16.95
C GLY A 9 -4.06 1.46 16.21
N VAL A 10 -4.30 1.41 14.90
CA VAL A 10 -4.01 0.21 14.08
C VAL A 10 -2.51 -0.06 14.08
N GLU A 11 -2.14 -1.32 14.26
CA GLU A 11 -0.74 -1.76 14.29
C GLU A 11 -0.41 -2.52 13.00
N LEU A 12 0.60 -2.05 12.29
CA LEU A 12 1.10 -2.67 11.07
C LEU A 12 2.43 -3.37 11.35
N PRO A 13 2.67 -4.61 10.84
CA PRO A 13 4.00 -5.19 10.84
C PRO A 13 5.01 -4.27 10.15
N GLN A 14 6.20 -4.11 10.73
CA GLN A 14 7.26 -3.27 10.18
C GLN A 14 7.77 -3.76 8.80
N ILE A 15 7.56 -5.05 8.50
CA ILE A 15 7.96 -5.66 7.23
C ILE A 15 6.73 -6.32 6.61
N GLY A 16 6.49 -6.03 5.34
CA GLY A 16 5.42 -6.61 4.53
C GLY A 16 5.93 -7.25 3.25
N LEU A 17 5.11 -8.10 2.67
CA LEU A 17 5.33 -8.71 1.36
C LEU A 17 4.57 -7.91 0.30
N GLY A 18 5.29 -7.23 -0.60
CA GLY A 18 4.71 -6.65 -1.81
C GLY A 18 4.57 -7.71 -2.90
N THR A 19 3.43 -7.70 -3.60
CA THR A 19 3.11 -8.70 -4.62
C THR A 19 3.20 -8.16 -6.06
N TRP A 20 3.76 -6.99 -6.26
CA TRP A 20 3.93 -6.43 -7.60
C TRP A 20 4.74 -7.37 -8.50
N GLN A 21 4.31 -7.53 -9.76
CA GLN A 21 4.87 -8.44 -10.77
C GLN A 21 4.70 -9.95 -10.50
N ILE A 22 4.08 -10.37 -9.41
CA ILE A 22 3.74 -11.77 -9.21
C ILE A 22 2.37 -12.02 -9.85
N THR A 23 2.36 -12.44 -11.11
CA THR A 23 1.13 -12.67 -11.89
C THR A 23 0.79 -14.16 -12.04
N ASP A 24 1.78 -15.03 -11.94
CA ASP A 24 1.58 -16.48 -11.97
C ASP A 24 1.00 -16.98 -10.65
N ARG A 25 -0.05 -17.82 -10.75
CA ARG A 25 -0.77 -18.33 -9.58
C ARG A 25 0.09 -19.28 -8.74
N SER A 26 0.85 -20.17 -9.36
CA SER A 26 1.67 -21.14 -8.65
C SER A 26 2.80 -20.45 -7.90
N GLN A 27 3.42 -19.46 -8.53
CA GLN A 27 4.40 -18.61 -7.90
C GLN A 27 3.80 -17.83 -6.72
N MET A 28 2.58 -17.28 -6.87
CA MET A 28 1.92 -16.56 -5.77
C MET A 28 1.67 -17.47 -4.56
N VAL A 29 1.21 -18.71 -4.79
CA VAL A 29 0.99 -19.69 -3.70
C VAL A 29 2.29 -20.01 -2.98
N GLU A 30 3.37 -20.27 -3.71
CA GLU A 30 4.67 -20.56 -3.13
C GLU A 30 5.21 -19.38 -2.32
N VAL A 31 5.18 -18.17 -2.89
CA VAL A 31 5.70 -16.95 -2.25
C VAL A 31 4.92 -16.63 -0.98
N VAL A 32 3.58 -16.66 -1.02
CA VAL A 32 2.73 -16.40 0.16
C VAL A 32 2.96 -17.45 1.24
N SER A 33 3.05 -18.74 0.86
CA SER A 33 3.29 -19.82 1.82
C SER A 33 4.62 -19.63 2.54
N ASN A 34 5.70 -19.44 1.78
CA ASN A 34 7.03 -19.26 2.33
C ASN A 34 7.13 -17.99 3.20
N ALA A 35 6.56 -16.88 2.74
CA ALA A 35 6.53 -15.62 3.50
C ALA A 35 5.80 -15.80 4.83
N TYR A 36 4.63 -16.45 4.82
CA TYR A 36 3.89 -16.69 6.05
C TYR A 36 4.65 -17.59 7.04
N ASP A 37 5.31 -18.64 6.54
CA ASP A 37 6.08 -19.59 7.35
C ASP A 37 7.31 -18.94 8.03
N VAL A 38 7.94 -17.97 7.37
CA VAL A 38 9.04 -17.18 7.96
C VAL A 38 8.57 -15.97 8.76
N GLY A 39 7.26 -15.78 8.92
CA GLY A 39 6.68 -14.80 9.85
C GLY A 39 6.11 -13.54 9.22
N TYR A 40 6.07 -13.37 7.89
CA TYR A 40 5.35 -12.23 7.29
C TYR A 40 3.86 -12.28 7.63
N ARG A 41 3.29 -11.12 7.94
CA ARG A 41 1.86 -10.96 8.30
C ARG A 41 1.20 -9.77 7.62
N LEU A 42 1.92 -9.02 6.79
CA LEU A 42 1.38 -7.96 5.95
C LEU A 42 1.59 -8.36 4.49
N PHE A 43 0.50 -8.41 3.73
CA PHE A 43 0.46 -8.67 2.29
C PHE A 43 -0.05 -7.43 1.59
N ASP A 44 0.77 -6.85 0.73
CA ASP A 44 0.48 -5.63 -0.02
C ASP A 44 0.28 -5.95 -1.50
N THR A 45 -0.84 -5.48 -2.04
CA THR A 45 -1.18 -5.59 -3.45
C THR A 45 -1.80 -4.28 -3.98
N ALA A 46 -2.35 -4.33 -5.19
CA ALA A 46 -3.10 -3.23 -5.79
C ALA A 46 -4.04 -3.74 -6.88
N ALA A 47 -5.16 -3.06 -7.08
CA ALA A 47 -6.08 -3.35 -8.19
C ALA A 47 -5.37 -3.32 -9.56
N ALA A 48 -4.35 -2.45 -9.70
CA ALA A 48 -3.53 -2.34 -10.93
C ALA A 48 -2.66 -3.56 -11.23
N TYR A 49 -2.33 -4.37 -10.21
CA TYR A 49 -1.43 -5.53 -10.40
C TYR A 49 -2.13 -6.73 -11.03
N SER A 50 -3.47 -6.71 -11.08
CA SER A 50 -4.31 -7.77 -11.63
C SER A 50 -4.09 -9.14 -10.98
N ASN A 51 -3.56 -9.19 -9.77
CA ASN A 51 -3.22 -10.41 -9.04
C ASN A 51 -3.99 -10.61 -7.71
N GLU A 52 -4.96 -9.74 -7.40
CA GLU A 52 -5.78 -9.80 -6.18
C GLU A 52 -6.44 -11.19 -5.97
N ILE A 53 -6.99 -11.78 -7.05
CA ILE A 53 -7.62 -13.12 -6.99
C ILE A 53 -6.56 -14.20 -6.73
N ALA A 54 -5.37 -14.07 -7.31
CA ALA A 54 -4.27 -15.02 -7.09
C ALA A 54 -3.79 -14.96 -5.63
N LEU A 55 -3.61 -13.76 -5.09
CA LEU A 55 -3.25 -13.54 -3.70
C LEU A 55 -4.33 -14.08 -2.74
N SER A 56 -5.61 -13.77 -2.98
CA SER A 56 -6.73 -14.28 -2.20
C SER A 56 -6.77 -15.81 -2.15
N LYS A 57 -6.55 -16.46 -3.30
CA LYS A 57 -6.48 -17.92 -3.38
C LYS A 57 -5.28 -18.50 -2.64
N ALA A 58 -4.11 -17.88 -2.79
CA ALA A 58 -2.88 -18.32 -2.11
C ALA A 58 -3.04 -18.29 -0.58
N ILE A 59 -3.63 -17.22 -0.03
CA ILE A 59 -3.93 -17.07 1.39
C ILE A 59 -4.91 -18.17 1.85
N THR A 60 -5.96 -18.40 1.05
CA THR A 60 -6.99 -19.43 1.36
C THR A 60 -6.41 -20.84 1.29
N GLU A 61 -5.62 -21.18 0.27
CA GLU A 61 -4.98 -22.48 0.10
C GLU A 61 -3.98 -22.78 1.22
N LYS A 62 -3.30 -21.75 1.74
CA LYS A 62 -2.43 -21.87 2.93
C LYS A 62 -3.23 -22.05 4.23
N GLY A 63 -4.53 -21.79 4.22
CA GLY A 63 -5.39 -21.89 5.42
C GLY A 63 -5.16 -20.75 6.43
N ILE A 64 -4.77 -19.56 5.95
CA ILE A 64 -4.51 -18.41 6.83
C ILE A 64 -5.85 -17.75 7.18
N ALA A 65 -6.19 -17.70 8.46
CA ALA A 65 -7.38 -17.01 8.95
C ALA A 65 -7.28 -15.49 8.69
N ARG A 66 -8.43 -14.82 8.41
CA ARG A 66 -8.45 -13.41 8.03
C ARG A 66 -7.80 -12.49 9.07
N GLU A 67 -7.95 -12.81 10.34
CA GLU A 67 -7.44 -12.05 11.48
C GLU A 67 -5.94 -12.29 11.72
N ALA A 68 -5.35 -13.28 11.06
CA ALA A 68 -3.95 -13.64 11.22
C ALA A 68 -2.99 -12.86 10.30
N TYR A 69 -3.52 -11.96 9.47
CA TYR A 69 -2.72 -11.14 8.56
C TYR A 69 -3.34 -9.77 8.31
N ILE A 70 -2.50 -8.85 7.90
CA ILE A 70 -2.86 -7.50 7.44
C ILE A 70 -2.93 -7.54 5.92
N LEU A 71 -4.04 -7.07 5.37
CA LEU A 71 -4.26 -6.94 3.93
C LEU A 71 -4.24 -5.46 3.54
N SER A 72 -3.28 -5.10 2.70
CA SER A 72 -3.18 -3.78 2.08
C SER A 72 -3.53 -3.88 0.60
N ASP A 73 -4.40 -2.99 0.13
CA ASP A 73 -4.77 -2.86 -1.28
C ASP A 73 -4.88 -1.40 -1.70
N LYS A 74 -4.86 -1.14 -3.00
CA LYS A 74 -4.79 0.22 -3.55
C LYS A 74 -5.78 0.42 -4.70
N VAL A 75 -6.55 1.52 -4.61
CA VAL A 75 -7.41 1.93 -5.72
C VAL A 75 -6.57 2.49 -6.87
N TRP A 76 -6.89 2.05 -8.09
CA TRP A 76 -6.18 2.51 -9.28
C TRP A 76 -6.68 3.87 -9.79
N ASN A 77 -5.84 4.52 -10.58
CA ASN A 77 -6.03 5.88 -11.10
C ASN A 77 -7.28 6.10 -11.95
N THR A 78 -7.86 5.06 -12.52
CA THR A 78 -9.10 5.14 -13.30
C THR A 78 -10.37 5.17 -12.44
N SER A 79 -10.25 4.93 -11.13
CA SER A 79 -11.39 4.88 -10.19
C SER A 79 -11.29 6.04 -9.20
N ARG A 80 -11.46 7.27 -9.69
CA ARG A 80 -11.36 8.50 -8.91
C ARG A 80 -12.70 9.13 -8.66
N GLY A 81 -12.77 9.92 -7.60
CA GLY A 81 -13.99 10.55 -7.11
C GLY A 81 -14.70 9.70 -6.08
N TYR A 82 -15.57 10.35 -5.30
CA TYR A 82 -16.25 9.80 -4.13
C TYR A 82 -16.92 8.44 -4.38
N ARG A 83 -17.71 8.32 -5.44
CA ARG A 83 -18.43 7.07 -5.75
C ARG A 83 -17.53 6.01 -6.35
N ALA A 84 -16.65 6.41 -7.26
CA ALA A 84 -15.81 5.46 -7.99
C ALA A 84 -14.81 4.75 -7.07
N VAL A 85 -14.25 5.43 -6.07
CA VAL A 85 -13.35 4.79 -5.10
C VAL A 85 -14.09 3.77 -4.22
N GLN A 86 -15.32 4.07 -3.81
CA GLN A 86 -16.15 3.13 -3.05
C GLN A 86 -16.49 1.88 -3.87
N GLU A 87 -16.94 2.06 -5.11
CA GLU A 87 -17.20 0.93 -6.01
C GLU A 87 -15.95 0.08 -6.26
N ALA A 88 -14.78 0.71 -6.41
CA ALA A 88 -13.52 -0.01 -6.57
C ALA A 88 -13.19 -0.83 -5.32
N CYS A 89 -13.32 -0.25 -4.13
CA CYS A 89 -13.11 -0.96 -2.86
C CYS A 89 -14.02 -2.20 -2.75
N HIS A 90 -15.32 -2.04 -2.98
CA HIS A 90 -16.26 -3.16 -2.95
C HIS A 90 -15.92 -4.25 -3.96
N LYS A 91 -15.46 -3.89 -5.18
CA LYS A 91 -15.01 -4.86 -6.19
C LYS A 91 -13.79 -5.64 -5.70
N SER A 92 -12.82 -4.98 -5.07
CA SER A 92 -11.62 -5.59 -4.52
C SER A 92 -11.94 -6.49 -3.31
N LEU A 93 -12.76 -6.02 -2.36
CA LEU A 93 -13.25 -6.83 -1.23
C LEU A 93 -13.91 -8.13 -1.69
N LYS A 94 -14.74 -8.06 -2.75
CA LYS A 94 -15.38 -9.24 -3.34
C LYS A 94 -14.37 -10.24 -3.91
N LYS A 95 -13.27 -9.77 -4.54
CA LYS A 95 -12.19 -10.64 -5.04
C LYS A 95 -11.46 -11.35 -3.91
N PHE A 96 -11.25 -10.67 -2.78
CA PHE A 96 -10.62 -11.22 -1.58
C PHE A 96 -11.59 -12.07 -0.73
N LYS A 97 -12.91 -11.97 -0.97
CA LYS A 97 -13.96 -12.61 -0.14
C LYS A 97 -13.84 -12.19 1.33
N THR A 98 -13.62 -10.92 1.58
CA THR A 98 -13.48 -10.32 2.91
C THR A 98 -14.36 -9.07 3.00
N ASP A 99 -14.70 -8.67 4.22
CA ASP A 99 -15.54 -7.52 4.50
C ASP A 99 -14.74 -6.23 4.74
N TYR A 100 -13.41 -6.33 4.88
CA TYR A 100 -12.58 -5.18 5.16
C TYR A 100 -11.13 -5.35 4.65
N PHE A 101 -10.49 -4.20 4.37
CA PHE A 101 -9.03 -4.07 4.29
C PHE A 101 -8.48 -3.54 5.62
N ASP A 102 -7.31 -3.98 6.02
CA ASP A 102 -6.62 -3.37 7.15
C ASP A 102 -6.01 -2.02 6.76
N LEU A 103 -5.52 -1.90 5.52
CA LEU A 103 -5.01 -0.67 4.93
C LEU A 103 -5.51 -0.53 3.48
N TYR A 104 -6.15 0.60 3.16
CA TYR A 104 -6.58 0.90 1.79
C TYR A 104 -6.00 2.22 1.33
N LEU A 105 -5.36 2.23 0.17
CA LEU A 105 -4.54 3.35 -0.28
C LEU A 105 -5.01 3.90 -1.63
N ILE A 106 -4.83 5.20 -1.85
CA ILE A 106 -4.83 5.78 -3.19
C ILE A 106 -3.47 5.53 -3.83
N HIS A 107 -3.41 4.82 -4.97
CA HIS A 107 -2.15 4.32 -5.56
C HIS A 107 -1.21 5.42 -6.07
N TRP A 108 -1.77 6.51 -6.64
CA TRP A 108 -1.03 7.68 -7.11
C TRP A 108 -1.89 8.94 -6.94
N PRO A 109 -1.34 10.12 -6.84
CA PRO A 109 -2.11 11.34 -7.01
C PRO A 109 -2.71 11.40 -8.43
N ALA A 110 -3.76 12.17 -8.61
CA ALA A 110 -4.37 12.39 -9.92
C ALA A 110 -3.38 12.98 -10.92
N SER A 111 -3.55 12.65 -12.19
CA SER A 111 -2.66 13.08 -13.26
C SER A 111 -3.43 13.87 -14.32
N MET A 112 -2.79 14.93 -14.86
CA MET A 112 -3.33 15.77 -15.95
C MET A 112 -3.74 14.98 -17.20
N LYS A 113 -3.18 13.79 -17.40
CA LYS A 113 -3.55 12.91 -18.52
C LYS A 113 -4.99 12.38 -18.41
N LEU A 114 -5.50 12.25 -17.18
CA LEU A 114 -6.81 11.65 -16.90
C LEU A 114 -7.82 12.68 -16.41
N TYR A 115 -7.38 13.71 -15.70
CA TYR A 115 -8.23 14.64 -15.00
C TYR A 115 -7.71 16.08 -15.15
N PRO A 116 -8.52 17.03 -15.60
CA PRO A 116 -8.10 18.44 -15.72
C PRO A 116 -7.97 19.14 -14.36
N ASN A 117 -8.80 18.76 -13.38
CA ASN A 117 -8.88 19.37 -12.05
C ASN A 117 -8.24 18.44 -11.01
N LEU A 118 -6.90 18.48 -10.87
CA LEU A 118 -6.16 17.52 -10.05
C LEU A 118 -6.47 17.61 -8.56
N GLU A 119 -6.56 18.81 -8.02
CA GLU A 119 -6.80 19.03 -6.58
C GLU A 119 -8.21 18.55 -6.24
N GLU A 120 -9.22 19.04 -6.95
CA GLU A 120 -10.62 18.70 -6.73
C GLU A 120 -10.89 17.19 -6.81
N ILE A 121 -10.34 16.49 -7.80
CA ILE A 121 -10.54 15.05 -7.95
C ILE A 121 -9.78 14.24 -6.88
N ASN A 122 -8.63 14.72 -6.41
CA ASN A 122 -7.93 14.11 -5.29
C ASN A 122 -8.75 14.27 -3.99
N GLU A 123 -9.26 15.46 -3.73
CA GLU A 123 -10.11 15.77 -2.57
C GLU A 123 -11.41 14.97 -2.59
N ASP A 124 -12.09 14.89 -3.74
CA ASP A 124 -13.31 14.10 -3.89
C ASP A 124 -13.05 12.60 -3.70
N THR A 125 -11.93 12.09 -4.22
CA THR A 125 -11.50 10.72 -3.98
C THR A 125 -11.21 10.48 -2.51
N TRP A 126 -10.53 11.43 -1.84
CA TRP A 126 -10.20 11.33 -0.43
C TRP A 126 -11.44 11.30 0.46
N ARG A 127 -12.44 12.13 0.20
CA ARG A 127 -13.74 12.05 0.89
C ARG A 127 -14.38 10.66 0.77
N GLY A 128 -14.23 10.01 -0.38
CA GLY A 128 -14.67 8.63 -0.55
C GLY A 128 -13.87 7.63 0.28
N MET A 129 -12.56 7.84 0.45
CA MET A 129 -11.71 7.04 1.33
C MET A 129 -12.12 7.21 2.81
N GLU A 130 -12.37 8.44 3.24
CA GLU A 130 -12.88 8.73 4.59
C GLU A 130 -14.21 8.04 4.88
N GLN A 131 -15.09 7.97 3.88
CA GLN A 131 -16.36 7.24 4.03
C GLN A 131 -16.12 5.74 4.17
N LEU A 132 -15.22 5.14 3.37
CA LEU A 132 -14.84 3.72 3.52
C LEU A 132 -14.30 3.41 4.91
N TYR A 133 -13.53 4.33 5.49
CA TYR A 133 -13.03 4.21 6.85
C TYR A 133 -14.16 4.30 7.88
N LYS A 134 -15.07 5.28 7.74
CA LYS A 134 -16.23 5.45 8.64
C LYS A 134 -17.18 4.23 8.59
N ASP A 135 -17.32 3.61 7.42
CA ASP A 135 -18.14 2.40 7.21
C ASP A 135 -17.44 1.10 7.66
N GLY A 136 -16.18 1.19 8.09
CA GLY A 136 -15.40 0.04 8.56
C GLY A 136 -14.90 -0.89 7.45
N LEU A 137 -15.01 -0.48 6.18
CA LEU A 137 -14.51 -1.25 5.03
C LEU A 137 -12.99 -1.15 4.87
N ALA A 138 -12.38 -0.13 5.48
CA ALA A 138 -10.94 0.04 5.65
C ALA A 138 -10.64 0.41 7.09
N LYS A 139 -9.78 -0.35 7.79
CA LYS A 139 -9.37 -0.04 9.18
C LYS A 139 -8.39 1.12 9.26
N ALA A 140 -7.63 1.34 8.20
CA ALA A 140 -6.76 2.50 8.01
C ALA A 140 -6.80 2.92 6.55
N ILE A 141 -6.66 4.22 6.30
CA ILE A 141 -6.64 4.80 4.97
C ILE A 141 -5.37 5.63 4.76
N GLY A 142 -4.89 5.64 3.53
CA GLY A 142 -3.69 6.36 3.19
C GLY A 142 -3.54 6.60 1.70
N VAL A 143 -2.35 7.02 1.34
CA VAL A 143 -2.00 7.38 -0.05
C VAL A 143 -0.70 6.71 -0.45
N CYS A 144 -0.41 6.67 -1.75
CA CYS A 144 0.90 6.31 -2.27
C CYS A 144 1.39 7.36 -3.24
N ASN A 145 2.70 7.58 -3.23
CA ASN A 145 3.38 8.48 -4.17
C ASN A 145 2.92 9.95 -4.06
N PHE A 146 2.34 10.33 -2.93
CA PHE A 146 2.01 11.72 -2.67
C PHE A 146 3.27 12.47 -2.24
N LYS A 147 3.42 13.67 -2.77
CA LYS A 147 4.45 14.64 -2.36
C LYS A 147 3.86 15.64 -1.38
N ILE A 148 4.68 16.40 -0.70
CA ILE A 148 4.27 17.38 0.30
C ILE A 148 3.13 18.27 -0.22
N HIS A 149 3.23 18.81 -1.45
CA HIS A 149 2.18 19.66 -2.00
C HIS A 149 0.82 18.95 -2.21
N HIS A 150 0.83 17.64 -2.49
CA HIS A 150 -0.41 16.86 -2.57
C HIS A 150 -1.02 16.67 -1.17
N LEU A 151 -0.21 16.38 -0.16
CA LEU A 151 -0.66 16.23 1.23
C LEU A 151 -1.17 17.57 1.79
N GLU A 152 -0.49 18.67 1.50
CA GLU A 152 -0.94 20.02 1.87
C GLU A 152 -2.27 20.40 1.16
N SER A 153 -2.49 19.95 -0.08
CA SER A 153 -3.78 20.15 -0.73
C SER A 153 -4.88 19.36 -0.01
N LEU A 154 -4.69 18.08 0.28
CA LEU A 154 -5.66 17.28 1.04
C LEU A 154 -5.94 17.86 2.42
N LYS A 155 -4.94 18.38 3.12
CA LYS A 155 -5.06 18.94 4.46
C LYS A 155 -6.07 20.09 4.56
N LYS A 156 -6.36 20.79 3.44
CA LYS A 156 -7.33 21.89 3.40
C LYS A 156 -8.76 21.41 3.58
N THR A 157 -9.08 20.18 3.18
CA THR A 157 -10.46 19.67 3.09
C THR A 157 -10.67 18.34 3.81
N ALA A 158 -9.59 17.61 4.14
CA ALA A 158 -9.66 16.33 4.83
C ALA A 158 -10.16 16.48 6.27
N GLU A 159 -11.14 15.68 6.67
CA GLU A 159 -11.55 15.49 8.07
C GLU A 159 -10.59 14.52 8.79
N ILE A 160 -10.08 13.53 8.04
CA ILE A 160 -9.14 12.52 8.50
C ILE A 160 -7.92 12.57 7.58
N MET A 161 -6.74 12.89 8.13
CA MET A 161 -5.51 12.89 7.34
C MET A 161 -5.09 11.47 6.93
N PRO A 162 -4.36 11.30 5.83
CA PRO A 162 -3.75 10.02 5.49
C PRO A 162 -2.93 9.48 6.67
N MET A 163 -3.14 8.22 7.02
CA MET A 163 -2.41 7.56 8.12
C MET A 163 -1.08 6.96 7.63
N VAL A 164 -1.01 6.68 6.32
CA VAL A 164 0.16 6.11 5.63
C VAL A 164 0.38 6.84 4.33
N ASP A 165 1.63 7.10 3.98
CA ASP A 165 2.06 7.43 2.62
C ASP A 165 3.10 6.40 2.17
N GLN A 166 2.71 5.52 1.23
CA GLN A 166 3.60 4.50 0.68
C GLN A 166 4.35 5.08 -0.52
N VAL A 167 5.67 5.23 -0.41
CA VAL A 167 6.52 5.85 -1.43
C VAL A 167 7.73 4.99 -1.74
N GLU A 168 8.29 5.14 -2.93
CA GLU A 168 9.60 4.55 -3.23
C GLU A 168 10.66 5.16 -2.31
N LEU A 169 11.27 4.30 -1.49
CA LEU A 169 12.28 4.71 -0.51
C LEU A 169 13.31 3.59 -0.34
N HIS A 170 14.57 3.86 -0.63
CA HIS A 170 15.66 2.90 -0.55
C HIS A 170 17.00 3.65 -0.42
N PRO A 171 18.15 2.98 -0.16
CA PRO A 171 19.44 3.65 0.06
C PRO A 171 19.90 4.57 -1.08
N GLY A 172 19.44 4.35 -2.32
CA GLY A 172 19.73 5.20 -3.48
C GLY A 172 18.71 6.31 -3.72
N LEU A 173 17.58 6.33 -3.02
CA LEU A 173 16.54 7.35 -3.11
C LEU A 173 16.06 7.74 -1.72
N ASN A 174 16.62 8.80 -1.22
CA ASN A 174 16.32 9.33 0.10
C ASN A 174 15.37 10.53 0.00
N GLN A 175 14.20 10.44 0.61
CA GLN A 175 13.15 11.45 0.57
C GLN A 175 13.07 12.22 1.92
N ASN A 176 14.17 12.77 2.39
CA ASN A 176 14.29 13.36 3.74
C ASN A 176 13.24 14.43 4.04
N GLU A 177 12.95 15.32 3.10
CA GLU A 177 11.94 16.37 3.30
C GLU A 177 10.55 15.79 3.51
N LEU A 178 10.18 14.76 2.70
CA LEU A 178 8.91 14.07 2.84
C LEU A 178 8.83 13.28 4.14
N LEU A 179 9.92 12.60 4.53
CA LEU A 179 9.99 11.86 5.80
C LEU A 179 9.75 12.77 7.00
N GLU A 180 10.41 13.94 7.02
CA GLU A 180 10.24 14.90 8.11
C GLU A 180 8.83 15.49 8.11
N TYR A 181 8.30 15.85 6.93
CA TYR A 181 6.92 16.31 6.79
C TYR A 181 5.90 15.29 7.32
N CYS A 182 6.03 14.03 6.91
CA CYS A 182 5.13 12.96 7.34
C CYS A 182 5.22 12.75 8.86
N LYS A 183 6.43 12.75 9.42
CA LYS A 183 6.66 12.62 10.86
C LYS A 183 5.99 13.72 11.67
N VAL A 184 6.06 14.97 11.22
CA VAL A 184 5.43 16.12 11.90
C VAL A 184 3.90 16.07 11.82
N ASN A 185 3.35 15.42 10.80
CA ASN A 185 1.91 15.29 10.59
C ASN A 185 1.33 13.91 10.99
N ASP A 186 2.09 13.10 11.75
CA ASP A 186 1.67 11.77 12.21
C ASP A 186 1.31 10.79 11.08
N ILE A 187 1.92 10.95 9.90
CA ILE A 187 1.78 10.07 8.74
C ILE A 187 2.93 9.06 8.75
N VAL A 188 2.61 7.78 8.79
CA VAL A 188 3.63 6.72 8.68
C VAL A 188 4.07 6.58 7.24
N VAL A 189 5.38 6.62 7.00
CA VAL A 189 5.93 6.36 5.67
C VAL A 189 6.21 4.87 5.53
N GLU A 190 5.59 4.25 4.51
CA GLU A 190 5.84 2.87 4.10
C GLU A 190 6.74 2.86 2.87
N ALA A 191 7.88 2.16 2.95
CA ALA A 191 8.82 2.07 1.85
C ALA A 191 8.35 1.04 0.81
N SER A 192 7.99 1.48 -0.40
CA SER A 192 7.88 0.60 -1.56
C SER A 192 9.26 0.40 -2.19
N SER A 193 9.52 -0.78 -2.70
CA SER A 193 10.82 -1.15 -3.30
C SER A 193 12.04 -0.84 -2.40
N PRO A 194 12.03 -1.23 -1.10
CA PRO A 194 13.05 -0.81 -0.14
C PRO A 194 14.46 -1.31 -0.47
N LEU A 195 14.57 -2.29 -1.36
CA LEU A 195 15.84 -2.81 -1.88
C LEU A 195 16.16 -2.28 -3.29
N GLY A 196 15.45 -1.23 -3.76
CA GLY A 196 15.72 -0.54 -5.02
C GLY A 196 15.47 -1.37 -6.27
N ASN A 197 14.56 -2.34 -6.21
CA ASN A 197 14.26 -3.27 -7.30
C ASN A 197 15.54 -3.95 -7.84
N CYS A 198 15.64 -4.07 -9.16
CA CYS A 198 16.78 -4.68 -9.85
C CYS A 198 18.11 -3.94 -9.61
N LEU A 199 18.09 -2.64 -9.33
CA LEU A 199 19.30 -1.81 -9.23
C LEU A 199 20.19 -2.21 -8.04
N LEU A 200 19.62 -2.59 -6.91
CA LEU A 200 20.40 -3.03 -5.75
C LEU A 200 20.77 -4.51 -5.80
N TYR A 201 19.96 -5.34 -6.45
CA TYR A 201 20.27 -6.78 -6.63
C TYR A 201 21.40 -7.02 -7.62
N THR A 202 21.63 -6.11 -8.58
CA THR A 202 22.69 -6.24 -9.59
C THR A 202 24.00 -5.60 -9.16
N SER A 203 24.03 -4.82 -8.08
CA SER A 203 25.26 -4.29 -7.52
C SER A 203 25.93 -5.36 -6.65
N PRO A 204 27.18 -5.78 -6.96
CA PRO A 204 27.87 -6.77 -6.14
C PRO A 204 28.04 -6.24 -4.72
N SER A 205 27.53 -6.96 -3.74
CA SER A 205 27.75 -6.65 -2.32
C SER A 205 29.24 -6.73 -2.02
N PRO A 206 29.78 -5.91 -1.07
CA PRO A 206 31.15 -6.08 -0.58
C PRO A 206 31.46 -7.50 -0.07
N ARG A 207 30.44 -8.28 0.30
CA ARG A 207 30.58 -9.70 0.66
C ARG A 207 30.80 -10.58 -0.57
N ASP A 208 30.19 -10.26 -1.69
CA ASP A 208 30.32 -11.03 -2.94
C ASP A 208 31.69 -10.77 -3.58
N MET A 209 32.22 -9.55 -3.45
CA MET A 209 33.54 -9.17 -3.96
C MET A 209 34.70 -9.87 -3.23
N ARG A 210 34.50 -10.37 -2.01
CA ARG A 210 35.53 -11.12 -1.25
C ARG A 210 35.72 -12.57 -1.72
N ARG A 211 34.84 -13.09 -2.56
CA ARG A 211 34.95 -14.49 -3.07
C ARG A 211 35.86 -14.64 -4.29
N TYR A 212 36.38 -13.54 -4.84
CA TYR A 212 37.26 -13.55 -6.02
C TYR A 212 38.70 -13.09 -5.71
N ARG A 213 39.16 -13.29 -4.49
CA ARG A 213 40.59 -13.13 -4.13
C ARG A 213 41.19 -14.45 -3.64
#